data_6f657f59e07f428ad16311913509ff76
#
_entry.id   6f657f59e07f428ad16311913509ff76
#
_cell.length_a   1.000
_cell.length_b   1.000
_cell.length_c   1.000
_cell.angle_alpha   90.00
_cell.angle_beta   90.00
_cell.angle_gamma   90.00
#
_symmetry.space_group_name_H-M   'P 1'
#
loop_
_entity.id
_entity.type
_entity.pdbx_description
1 polymer ?
#
loop_
_entity_poly.entity_id
_entity_poly.type
_entity_poly.pdbx_seq_one_letter_code
_entity_poly.pdbx_strand_id
1 'polypeptide(L)'
;MHVRLVAALSGALILAGAVPGSADDYYYEGQQNQTAAAPRQNWWSGDWYLKLGAKGFIAPRYEGAKDYLLRAAPVISLGRAGSATRFSSLNDNASIGLIDTGVFRTGITGKLITGRDSGDANLKGVHDVDWGVELGGFAEFYPTDNIRGRVEVRRGIGSHDGVVADFAVDAFTDLTPTVRVSAGPRATVASRDYFKQYYGVNPTEAAASGLSTYRPDGGGLKSLGLGGQITWKTTDKIETSAYAEYSRLMGPAADSSIVKERGSANQATFGLQATYRFDFAL
;
A
#
# COMPACT_ATOMS: atom_id res chain seq x y z
N MET A 1 -10.81 14.54 -27.06
CA MET A 1 -10.18 13.51 -26.20
C MET A 1 -9.26 14.25 -25.22
N HIS A 2 -9.79 14.62 -24.04
CA HIS A 2 -9.03 15.38 -23.06
C HIS A 2 -8.43 14.39 -22.05
N VAL A 3 -7.11 14.23 -22.11
CA VAL A 3 -6.36 13.46 -21.10
C VAL A 3 -6.21 14.36 -19.87
N ARG A 4 -6.99 14.10 -18.81
CA ARG A 4 -6.77 14.72 -17.52
C ARG A 4 -5.74 13.89 -16.75
N LEU A 5 -4.56 14.46 -16.53
CA LEU A 5 -3.52 13.88 -15.69
C LEU A 5 -3.91 14.11 -14.22
N VAL A 6 -4.28 13.06 -13.50
CA VAL A 6 -4.51 13.14 -12.06
C VAL A 6 -3.23 12.73 -11.35
N ALA A 7 -2.51 13.71 -10.83
CA ALA A 7 -1.33 13.48 -10.00
C ALA A 7 -1.76 13.24 -8.55
N ALA A 8 -1.51 12.05 -8.03
CA ALA A 8 -1.72 11.76 -6.62
C ALA A 8 -0.42 12.04 -5.84
N LEU A 9 -0.41 13.07 -5.01
CA LEU A 9 0.68 13.37 -4.08
C LEU A 9 0.53 12.50 -2.82
N SER A 10 1.45 11.57 -2.63
CA SER A 10 1.56 10.81 -1.38
C SER A 10 2.48 11.60 -0.43
N GLY A 11 1.90 12.40 0.47
CA GLY A 11 2.63 13.07 1.53
C GLY A 11 2.97 12.11 2.67
N ALA A 12 4.23 12.01 3.05
CA ALA A 12 4.65 11.30 4.26
C ALA A 12 4.47 12.21 5.47
N LEU A 13 3.63 11.83 6.41
CA LEU A 13 3.45 12.52 7.69
C LEU A 13 4.47 11.99 8.69
N ILE A 14 5.37 12.86 9.17
CA ILE A 14 6.33 12.54 10.23
C ILE A 14 5.70 12.99 11.56
N LEU A 15 5.36 12.04 12.43
CA LEU A 15 5.00 12.30 13.82
C LEU A 15 6.19 11.96 14.72
N ALA A 16 6.79 12.99 15.30
CA ALA A 16 7.79 12.85 16.36
C ALA A 16 7.08 12.87 17.72
N GLY A 17 7.13 11.75 18.45
CA GLY A 17 6.69 11.66 19.84
C GLY A 17 7.90 11.58 20.79
N ALA A 18 8.02 12.52 21.74
CA ALA A 18 9.01 12.53 22.78
C ALA A 18 8.45 11.82 24.03
N VAL A 19 9.26 10.95 24.67
CA VAL A 19 8.98 10.33 25.98
C VAL A 19 10.02 10.84 26.96
N PRO A 20 9.65 11.35 28.14
CA PRO A 20 10.62 11.81 29.17
C PRO A 20 11.11 10.64 30.02
N GLY A 21 12.40 10.56 30.21
CA GLY A 21 13.03 9.65 31.17
C GLY A 21 13.35 10.35 32.49
N SER A 22 13.01 9.71 33.59
CA SER A 22 13.31 10.15 34.95
C SER A 22 14.73 9.73 35.38
N ALA A 23 15.39 10.64 36.09
CA ALA A 23 16.67 10.46 36.70
C ALA A 23 16.50 9.94 38.14
N ASP A 24 17.36 9.05 38.61
CA ASP A 24 17.69 8.85 40.02
C ASP A 24 19.20 8.84 40.20
N ASP A 25 19.65 9.74 41.10
CA ASP A 25 21.01 9.93 41.50
C ASP A 25 21.43 8.89 42.57
N TYR A 26 22.58 8.22 42.36
CA TYR A 26 23.39 7.69 43.45
C TYR A 26 24.87 8.02 43.25
N TYR A 27 25.42 8.79 44.18
CA TYR A 27 26.85 9.10 44.31
C TYR A 27 27.66 7.88 44.69
N TYR A 28 28.70 7.56 43.94
CA TYR A 28 29.89 6.86 44.43
C TYR A 28 31.16 7.49 43.85
N GLU A 29 31.97 8.04 44.72
CA GLU A 29 33.30 8.61 44.46
C GLU A 29 34.32 7.48 44.34
N GLY A 30 35.09 7.43 43.26
CA GLY A 30 36.19 6.49 43.12
C GLY A 30 36.73 6.26 41.72
N GLN A 31 37.80 6.99 41.38
CA GLN A 31 38.78 6.76 40.29
C GLN A 31 38.37 6.99 38.85
N GLN A 32 38.92 8.09 38.35
CA GLN A 32 38.94 8.50 36.97
C GLN A 32 39.73 7.51 36.09
N ASN A 33 39.03 6.64 35.37
CA ASN A 33 39.41 6.23 34.04
C ASN A 33 38.42 6.86 33.07
N GLN A 34 38.81 7.96 32.41
CA GLN A 34 38.07 8.54 31.34
C GLN A 34 38.11 7.59 30.13
N THR A 35 37.31 6.53 30.18
CA THR A 35 36.83 5.91 28.94
C THR A 35 35.86 6.93 28.33
N ALA A 36 36.28 7.55 27.27
CA ALA A 36 35.40 8.42 26.48
C ALA A 36 34.06 7.65 26.26
N ALA A 37 32.99 8.17 26.85
CA ALA A 37 31.67 7.59 26.66
C ALA A 37 31.41 7.50 25.16
N ALA A 38 31.16 6.30 24.65
CA ALA A 38 30.79 6.12 23.27
C ALA A 38 29.62 7.07 22.97
N PRO A 39 29.67 7.82 21.89
CA PRO A 39 28.63 8.80 21.56
C PRO A 39 27.28 8.07 21.61
N ARG A 40 26.33 8.60 22.39
CA ARG A 40 24.97 8.06 22.45
C ARG A 40 24.41 8.08 21.05
N GLN A 41 24.35 6.94 20.41
CA GLN A 41 23.73 6.80 19.11
C GLN A 41 22.23 7.07 19.27
N ASN A 42 21.78 8.19 18.71
CA ASN A 42 20.36 8.46 18.63
C ASN A 42 19.69 7.41 17.72
N TRP A 43 18.39 7.19 17.91
CA TRP A 43 17.65 6.22 17.10
C TRP A 43 17.67 6.53 15.60
N TRP A 44 18.01 7.76 15.19
CA TRP A 44 18.18 8.19 13.80
C TRP A 44 19.63 8.10 13.29
N SER A 45 20.63 7.87 14.14
CA SER A 45 22.03 7.75 13.75
C SER A 45 22.28 6.48 12.94
N GLY A 46 23.12 6.57 11.91
CA GLY A 46 23.54 5.45 11.08
C GLY A 46 23.27 5.69 9.59
N ASP A 47 23.49 4.66 8.80
CA ASP A 47 23.33 4.72 7.34
C ASP A 47 21.87 4.59 6.95
N TRP A 48 21.41 5.50 6.11
CA TRP A 48 20.05 5.58 5.62
C TRP A 48 20.03 5.58 4.09
N TYR A 49 18.91 5.17 3.53
CA TYR A 49 18.63 5.36 2.11
C TYR A 49 17.30 6.10 1.91
N LEU A 50 17.25 6.91 0.86
CA LEU A 50 16.03 7.51 0.32
C LEU A 50 15.89 7.04 -1.12
N LYS A 51 14.80 6.32 -1.45
CA LYS A 51 14.41 6.02 -2.82
C LYS A 51 13.37 7.02 -3.28
N LEU A 52 13.65 7.72 -4.37
CA LEU A 52 12.73 8.62 -5.05
C LEU A 52 12.49 8.13 -6.47
N GLY A 53 11.25 8.25 -6.93
CA GLY A 53 10.90 7.84 -8.27
C GLY A 53 9.48 8.16 -8.65
N ALA A 54 9.07 7.58 -9.76
CA ALA A 54 7.70 7.66 -10.27
C ALA A 54 7.22 6.30 -10.76
N LYS A 55 5.92 6.06 -10.64
CA LYS A 55 5.23 4.93 -11.26
C LYS A 55 4.09 5.43 -12.14
N GLY A 56 3.98 4.81 -13.32
CA GLY A 56 2.82 4.92 -14.18
C GLY A 56 2.09 3.59 -14.21
N PHE A 57 0.76 3.60 -14.15
CA PHE A 57 0.00 2.37 -14.16
C PHE A 57 -1.37 2.54 -14.82
N ILE A 58 -1.83 1.48 -15.47
CA ILE A 58 -3.17 1.35 -16.02
C ILE A 58 -3.96 0.48 -15.06
N ALA A 59 -5.08 0.99 -14.57
CA ALA A 59 -5.97 0.30 -13.64
C ALA A 59 -7.42 0.66 -13.93
N PRO A 60 -8.40 -0.12 -13.45
CA PRO A 60 -9.80 0.25 -13.54
C PRO A 60 -10.06 1.65 -12.98
N ARG A 61 -10.98 2.40 -13.62
CA ARG A 61 -11.34 3.77 -13.21
C ARG A 61 -11.75 3.85 -11.74
N TYR A 62 -12.50 2.88 -11.28
CA TYR A 62 -12.85 2.61 -9.88
C TYR A 62 -12.92 1.09 -9.67
N GLU A 63 -12.94 0.62 -8.45
CA GLU A 63 -13.06 -0.82 -8.17
C GLU A 63 -14.39 -1.37 -8.73
N GLY A 64 -14.28 -2.33 -9.64
CA GLY A 64 -15.41 -2.87 -10.37
C GLY A 64 -15.72 -2.20 -11.71
N ALA A 65 -14.99 -1.14 -12.11
CA ALA A 65 -15.15 -0.57 -13.43
C ALA A 65 -14.66 -1.51 -14.53
N LYS A 66 -15.30 -1.43 -15.71
CA LYS A 66 -14.79 -2.05 -16.94
C LYS A 66 -13.88 -1.12 -17.75
N ASP A 67 -13.93 0.18 -17.46
CA ASP A 67 -13.10 1.20 -18.09
C ASP A 67 -11.80 1.41 -17.32
N TYR A 68 -10.73 1.64 -18.04
CA TYR A 68 -9.38 1.77 -17.50
C TYR A 68 -8.85 3.19 -17.64
N LEU A 69 -8.03 3.61 -16.67
CA LEU A 69 -7.32 4.88 -16.70
C LEU A 69 -5.83 4.69 -16.55
N LEU A 70 -5.05 5.50 -17.28
CA LEU A 70 -3.64 5.70 -17.01
C LEU A 70 -3.49 6.67 -15.84
N ARG A 71 -2.75 6.25 -14.82
CA ARG A 71 -2.44 7.05 -13.63
C ARG A 71 -0.95 7.12 -13.42
N ALA A 72 -0.50 8.18 -12.74
CA ALA A 72 0.88 8.31 -12.29
C ALA A 72 0.91 8.64 -10.81
N ALA A 73 1.94 8.15 -10.11
CA ALA A 73 2.14 8.46 -8.71
C ALA A 73 3.65 8.56 -8.40
N PRO A 74 4.05 9.43 -7.46
CA PRO A 74 5.42 9.44 -6.96
C PRO A 74 5.69 8.16 -6.15
N VAL A 75 6.96 7.76 -6.13
CA VAL A 75 7.46 6.67 -5.28
C VAL A 75 8.46 7.27 -4.33
N ILE A 76 8.18 7.17 -3.04
CA ILE A 76 9.07 7.65 -1.97
C ILE A 76 9.20 6.53 -0.95
N SER A 77 10.44 6.14 -0.64
CA SER A 77 10.73 5.15 0.39
C SER A 77 11.96 5.58 1.17
N LEU A 78 11.85 5.60 2.49
CA LEU A 78 12.94 5.90 3.41
C LEU A 78 13.17 4.70 4.32
N GLY A 79 14.43 4.35 4.55
CA GLY A 79 14.78 3.24 5.42
C GLY A 79 16.25 3.25 5.82
N ARG A 80 16.61 2.40 6.79
CA ARG A 80 18.01 2.19 7.17
C ARG A 80 18.71 1.29 6.16
N ALA A 81 19.97 1.60 5.85
CA ALA A 81 20.74 0.86 4.84
C ALA A 81 21.00 -0.61 5.24
N GLY A 82 21.08 -0.92 6.53
CA GLY A 82 21.29 -2.29 7.04
C GLY A 82 20.04 -3.14 7.19
N SER A 83 18.85 -2.54 7.21
CA SER A 83 17.54 -3.22 7.27
C SER A 83 16.87 -3.26 5.90
N ALA A 84 17.66 -3.45 4.83
CA ALA A 84 17.15 -3.54 3.48
C ALA A 84 16.08 -4.62 3.42
N THR A 85 14.86 -4.22 3.13
CA THR A 85 13.74 -5.12 2.87
C THR A 85 14.20 -6.15 1.83
N ARG A 86 14.17 -7.45 2.18
CA ARG A 86 14.58 -8.52 1.26
C ARG A 86 13.81 -8.48 -0.05
N PHE A 87 12.55 -8.05 0.04
CA PHE A 87 11.64 -7.91 -1.09
C PHE A 87 10.64 -6.79 -0.83
N SER A 88 10.21 -6.11 -1.90
CA SER A 88 9.10 -5.15 -1.90
C SER A 88 8.33 -5.31 -3.20
N SER A 89 7.02 -5.38 -3.11
CA SER A 89 6.13 -5.42 -4.26
C SER A 89 5.65 -4.01 -4.62
N LEU A 90 5.44 -3.74 -5.91
CA LEU A 90 4.79 -2.51 -6.38
C LEU A 90 3.36 -2.32 -5.84
N ASN A 91 2.76 -3.41 -5.35
CA ASN A 91 1.44 -3.43 -4.72
C ASN A 91 1.46 -3.08 -3.24
N ASP A 92 2.62 -3.14 -2.59
CA ASP A 92 2.71 -2.78 -1.19
C ASP A 92 2.32 -1.31 -1.01
N ASN A 93 1.54 -1.02 0.03
CA ASN A 93 1.24 0.34 0.40
C ASN A 93 2.43 0.99 1.11
N ALA A 94 2.43 2.32 1.17
CA ALA A 94 3.46 3.06 1.89
C ALA A 94 3.54 2.57 3.34
N SER A 95 4.74 2.21 3.80
CA SER A 95 4.90 1.60 5.12
C SER A 95 6.23 1.97 5.76
N ILE A 96 6.21 2.03 7.11
CA ILE A 96 7.39 2.27 7.94
C ILE A 96 7.55 1.05 8.86
N GLY A 97 8.65 0.32 8.70
CA GLY A 97 9.01 -0.80 9.57
C GLY A 97 9.49 -0.27 10.92
N LEU A 98 8.90 -0.76 12.00
CA LEU A 98 9.27 -0.43 13.38
C LEU A 98 10.12 -1.52 14.01
N ILE A 99 9.83 -2.78 13.69
CA ILE A 99 10.55 -3.96 14.15
C ILE A 99 10.95 -4.77 12.94
N ASP A 100 12.21 -5.18 12.87
CA ASP A 100 12.75 -6.04 11.84
C ASP A 100 13.77 -7.00 12.46
N THR A 101 13.44 -8.29 12.44
CA THR A 101 14.30 -9.38 12.93
C THR A 101 14.96 -10.16 11.81
N GLY A 102 14.78 -9.71 10.55
CA GLY A 102 15.22 -10.42 9.35
C GLY A 102 14.24 -11.51 8.90
N VAL A 103 13.59 -12.24 9.80
CA VAL A 103 12.55 -13.24 9.49
C VAL A 103 11.15 -12.64 9.60
N PHE A 104 10.96 -11.74 10.56
CA PHE A 104 9.70 -11.05 10.82
C PHE A 104 9.91 -9.54 10.81
N ARG A 105 9.01 -8.83 10.15
CA ARG A 105 8.98 -7.38 10.10
C ARG A 105 7.57 -6.87 10.32
N THR A 106 7.42 -5.82 11.11
CA THR A 106 6.13 -5.18 11.36
C THR A 106 6.27 -3.68 11.51
N GLY A 107 5.17 -2.96 11.32
CA GLY A 107 5.15 -1.52 11.44
C GLY A 107 3.80 -0.91 11.04
N ILE A 108 3.84 0.36 10.70
CA ILE A 108 2.67 1.11 10.26
C ILE A 108 2.60 1.16 8.74
N THR A 109 1.38 1.20 8.20
CA THR A 109 1.11 1.29 6.77
C THR A 109 -0.02 2.27 6.51
N GLY A 110 0.00 2.89 5.33
CA GLY A 110 -1.03 3.82 4.91
C GLY A 110 -1.26 3.78 3.40
N LYS A 111 -2.49 4.08 2.99
CA LYS A 111 -2.90 4.13 1.60
C LYS A 111 -3.70 5.42 1.35
N LEU A 112 -3.35 6.13 0.29
CA LEU A 112 -4.15 7.25 -0.19
C LEU A 112 -5.30 6.69 -1.04
N ILE A 113 -6.51 7.09 -0.72
CA ILE A 113 -7.72 6.74 -1.46
C ILE A 113 -8.10 7.93 -2.35
N THR A 114 -8.04 7.70 -3.65
CA THR A 114 -8.57 8.67 -4.61
C THR A 114 -10.07 8.47 -4.69
N GLY A 115 -10.83 9.55 -4.54
CA GLY A 115 -12.27 9.52 -4.62
C GLY A 115 -12.81 8.96 -5.95
N ARG A 116 -14.10 8.69 -5.98
CA ARG A 116 -14.86 8.32 -7.18
C ARG A 116 -15.92 9.38 -7.41
N ASP A 117 -15.79 10.17 -8.48
CA ASP A 117 -16.84 11.04 -8.98
C ASP A 117 -17.80 10.19 -9.83
N SER A 118 -19.04 10.10 -9.39
CA SER A 118 -20.08 9.30 -10.06
C SER A 118 -20.44 9.86 -11.43
N GLY A 119 -20.37 11.16 -11.63
CA GLY A 119 -20.64 11.81 -12.91
C GLY A 119 -19.64 11.42 -13.99
N ASP A 120 -18.36 11.42 -13.64
CA ASP A 120 -17.25 11.04 -14.53
C ASP A 120 -17.13 9.52 -14.73
N ALA A 121 -17.66 8.72 -13.80
CA ALA A 121 -17.50 7.28 -13.74
C ALA A 121 -18.61 6.47 -14.41
N ASN A 122 -19.51 7.11 -15.17
CA ASN A 122 -20.69 6.44 -15.75
C ASN A 122 -21.68 5.91 -14.70
N LEU A 123 -21.61 6.45 -13.47
CA LEU A 123 -22.45 6.08 -12.32
C LEU A 123 -23.36 7.26 -11.91
N LYS A 124 -23.77 8.10 -12.86
CA LYS A 124 -24.62 9.26 -12.59
C LYS A 124 -25.85 8.85 -11.80
N GLY A 125 -26.05 9.53 -10.65
CA GLY A 125 -27.15 9.24 -9.72
C GLY A 125 -26.76 8.37 -8.53
N VAL A 126 -25.57 7.76 -8.53
CA VAL A 126 -24.98 7.09 -7.35
C VAL A 126 -24.16 8.12 -6.56
N HIS A 127 -24.00 7.97 -5.27
CA HIS A 127 -23.18 8.85 -4.46
C HIS A 127 -21.70 8.84 -4.86
N ASP A 128 -21.03 9.94 -4.62
CA ASP A 128 -19.59 10.07 -4.78
C ASP A 128 -18.86 9.39 -3.62
N VAL A 129 -17.61 9.02 -3.86
CA VAL A 129 -16.68 8.60 -2.81
C VAL A 129 -15.63 9.69 -2.69
N ASP A 130 -15.52 10.27 -1.52
CA ASP A 130 -14.55 11.34 -1.24
C ASP A 130 -13.11 10.82 -1.21
N TRP A 131 -12.17 11.75 -1.30
CA TRP A 131 -10.77 11.48 -0.99
C TRP A 131 -10.61 11.13 0.47
N GLY A 132 -9.68 10.23 0.76
CA GLY A 132 -9.40 9.84 2.12
C GLY A 132 -8.07 9.10 2.23
N VAL A 133 -7.83 8.60 3.42
CA VAL A 133 -6.66 7.76 3.72
C VAL A 133 -7.10 6.50 4.44
N GLU A 134 -6.37 5.42 4.24
CA GLU A 134 -6.44 4.26 5.11
C GLU A 134 -5.16 4.22 5.93
N LEU A 135 -5.26 4.06 7.25
CA LEU A 135 -4.13 3.93 8.16
C LEU A 135 -4.23 2.65 8.97
N GLY A 136 -3.09 2.03 9.25
CA GLY A 136 -3.07 0.77 9.99
C GLY A 136 -1.68 0.21 10.20
N GLY A 137 -1.63 -1.11 10.37
CA GLY A 137 -0.40 -1.86 10.57
C GLY A 137 -0.17 -2.93 9.52
N PHE A 138 1.06 -3.36 9.40
CA PHE A 138 1.44 -4.50 8.58
C PHE A 138 2.33 -5.47 9.35
N ALA A 139 2.32 -6.72 8.90
CA ALA A 139 3.27 -7.75 9.30
C ALA A 139 3.77 -8.50 8.06
N GLU A 140 5.07 -8.74 8.01
CA GLU A 140 5.74 -9.57 7.02
C GLU A 140 6.44 -10.73 7.70
N PHE A 141 6.41 -11.88 7.06
CA PHE A 141 7.09 -13.09 7.49
C PHE A 141 7.81 -13.74 6.32
N TYR A 142 9.07 -14.09 6.51
CA TYR A 142 9.94 -14.75 5.53
C TYR A 142 10.25 -16.17 5.98
N PRO A 143 9.42 -17.18 5.63
CA PRO A 143 9.68 -18.58 5.99
C PRO A 143 10.94 -19.13 5.32
N THR A 144 11.32 -18.56 4.20
CA THR A 144 12.56 -18.86 3.44
C THR A 144 13.14 -17.57 2.87
N ASP A 145 14.32 -17.64 2.29
CA ASP A 145 14.95 -16.47 1.67
C ASP A 145 14.23 -15.98 0.39
N ASN A 146 13.33 -16.79 -0.16
CA ASN A 146 12.67 -16.55 -1.44
C ASN A 146 11.15 -16.45 -1.34
N ILE A 147 10.59 -16.55 -0.14
CA ILE A 147 9.13 -16.45 0.09
C ILE A 147 8.84 -15.40 1.13
N ARG A 148 7.90 -14.51 0.83
CA ARG A 148 7.35 -13.53 1.77
C ARG A 148 5.84 -13.74 1.91
N GLY A 149 5.35 -13.78 3.15
CA GLY A 149 3.96 -13.52 3.49
C GLY A 149 3.82 -12.09 4.00
N ARG A 150 2.80 -11.34 3.58
CA ARG A 150 2.48 -10.01 4.07
C ARG A 150 0.99 -9.89 4.37
N VAL A 151 0.67 -9.28 5.50
CA VAL A 151 -0.68 -8.89 5.91
C VAL A 151 -0.68 -7.42 6.24
N GLU A 152 -1.66 -6.69 5.75
CA GLU A 152 -1.93 -5.30 6.11
C GLU A 152 -3.37 -5.19 6.61
N VAL A 153 -3.58 -4.53 7.75
CA VAL A 153 -4.91 -4.21 8.25
C VAL A 153 -5.00 -2.70 8.41
N ARG A 154 -5.96 -2.10 7.74
CA ARG A 154 -6.12 -0.63 7.68
C ARG A 154 -7.58 -0.23 7.90
N ARG A 155 -7.78 0.93 8.47
CA ARG A 155 -9.08 1.59 8.62
C ARG A 155 -9.14 2.85 7.77
N GLY A 156 -10.25 3.06 7.10
CA GLY A 156 -10.52 4.26 6.31
C GLY A 156 -10.84 5.47 7.17
N ILE A 157 -10.45 6.64 6.65
CA ILE A 157 -10.71 7.96 7.22
C ILE A 157 -11.02 8.89 6.04
N GLY A 158 -12.17 9.52 6.05
CA GLY A 158 -12.64 10.44 5.01
C GLY A 158 -13.40 9.75 3.88
N SER A 159 -12.78 8.85 3.14
CA SER A 159 -13.43 8.12 2.05
C SER A 159 -14.45 7.08 2.51
N HIS A 160 -14.14 6.38 3.60
CA HIS A 160 -15.00 5.36 4.23
C HIS A 160 -14.57 5.12 5.68
N ASP A 161 -15.46 4.52 6.50
CA ASP A 161 -15.17 4.16 7.90
C ASP A 161 -14.88 2.66 8.07
N GLY A 162 -14.77 1.93 6.98
CA GLY A 162 -14.57 0.49 6.98
C GLY A 162 -13.14 0.08 7.30
N VAL A 163 -12.98 -1.20 7.62
CA VAL A 163 -11.70 -1.89 7.78
C VAL A 163 -11.43 -2.74 6.54
N VAL A 164 -10.18 -2.71 6.06
CA VAL A 164 -9.69 -3.52 4.95
C VAL A 164 -8.47 -4.29 5.41
N ALA A 165 -8.40 -5.57 5.04
CA ALA A 165 -7.21 -6.38 5.23
C ALA A 165 -6.77 -6.99 3.91
N ASP A 166 -5.50 -6.74 3.56
CA ASP A 166 -4.85 -7.32 2.38
C ASP A 166 -3.88 -8.42 2.80
N PHE A 167 -3.88 -9.49 2.04
CA PHE A 167 -3.01 -10.65 2.19
C PHE A 167 -2.25 -10.86 0.89
N ALA A 168 -0.94 -10.99 0.99
CA ALA A 168 -0.07 -11.28 -0.14
C ALA A 168 0.90 -12.40 0.23
N VAL A 169 1.14 -13.30 -0.69
CA VAL A 169 2.28 -14.21 -0.64
C VAL A 169 3.07 -13.99 -1.91
N ASP A 170 4.38 -13.82 -1.80
CA ASP A 170 5.30 -13.60 -2.91
C ASP A 170 6.38 -14.65 -2.90
N ALA A 171 6.49 -15.39 -3.97
CA ALA A 171 7.70 -16.14 -4.29
C ALA A 171 8.57 -15.28 -5.21
N PHE A 172 9.84 -15.10 -4.87
CA PHE A 172 10.77 -14.29 -5.66
C PHE A 172 12.14 -14.94 -5.80
N THR A 173 12.81 -14.66 -6.90
CA THR A 173 14.15 -15.18 -7.18
C THR A 173 14.93 -14.22 -8.08
N ASP A 174 16.25 -14.23 -7.93
CA ASP A 174 17.14 -13.51 -8.81
C ASP A 174 17.49 -14.41 -10.01
N LEU A 175 17.02 -14.04 -11.20
CA LEU A 175 17.36 -14.71 -12.45
C LEU A 175 18.80 -14.41 -12.87
N THR A 176 19.25 -13.20 -12.56
CA THR A 176 20.62 -12.72 -12.75
C THR A 176 21.00 -11.82 -11.58
N PRO A 177 22.26 -11.41 -11.39
CA PRO A 177 22.64 -10.45 -10.36
C PRO A 177 21.89 -9.11 -10.43
N THR A 178 21.30 -8.80 -11.58
CA THR A 178 20.59 -7.53 -11.81
C THR A 178 19.09 -7.67 -12.02
N VAL A 179 18.58 -8.88 -12.25
CA VAL A 179 17.16 -9.11 -12.57
C VAL A 179 16.52 -10.03 -11.55
N ARG A 180 15.52 -9.54 -10.87
CA ARG A 180 14.64 -10.27 -9.95
C ARG A 180 13.25 -10.42 -10.54
N VAL A 181 12.66 -11.58 -10.36
CA VAL A 181 11.26 -11.85 -10.69
C VAL A 181 10.52 -12.28 -9.43
N SER A 182 9.23 -11.97 -9.37
CA SER A 182 8.35 -12.43 -8.31
C SER A 182 6.94 -12.66 -8.84
N ALA A 183 6.22 -13.56 -8.17
CA ALA A 183 4.81 -13.79 -8.40
C ALA A 183 4.16 -14.37 -7.14
N GLY A 184 2.83 -14.17 -7.00
CA GLY A 184 2.09 -14.81 -5.95
C GLY A 184 0.65 -14.35 -5.79
N PRO A 185 -0.12 -15.08 -4.96
CA PRO A 185 -1.52 -14.81 -4.71
C PRO A 185 -1.74 -13.55 -3.88
N ARG A 186 -2.90 -12.95 -4.11
CA ARG A 186 -3.44 -11.78 -3.42
C ARG A 186 -4.86 -12.08 -2.95
N ALA A 187 -5.20 -11.61 -1.76
CA ALA A 187 -6.57 -11.64 -1.28
C ALA A 187 -6.87 -10.37 -0.49
N THR A 188 -8.06 -9.84 -0.63
CA THR A 188 -8.53 -8.71 0.17
C THR A 188 -9.85 -9.07 0.83
N VAL A 189 -9.96 -8.79 2.12
CA VAL A 189 -11.23 -8.82 2.86
C VAL A 189 -11.57 -7.43 3.33
N ALA A 190 -12.86 -7.12 3.42
CA ALA A 190 -13.31 -5.81 3.86
C ALA A 190 -14.54 -5.93 4.76
N SER A 191 -14.72 -4.91 5.61
CA SER A 191 -15.90 -4.80 6.46
C SER A 191 -17.13 -4.36 5.67
N ARG A 192 -18.30 -4.50 6.28
CA ARG A 192 -19.58 -4.05 5.71
C ARG A 192 -19.56 -2.56 5.34
N ASP A 193 -18.97 -1.71 6.17
CA ASP A 193 -18.97 -0.26 5.95
C ASP A 193 -18.16 0.12 4.71
N TYR A 194 -17.07 -0.61 4.42
CA TYR A 194 -16.34 -0.50 3.16
C TYR A 194 -17.26 -0.84 1.98
N PHE A 195 -17.92 -2.02 2.02
CA PHE A 195 -18.79 -2.43 0.92
C PHE A 195 -19.99 -1.50 0.74
N LYS A 196 -20.55 -0.97 1.83
CA LYS A 196 -21.64 0.00 1.76
C LYS A 196 -21.22 1.27 1.01
N GLN A 197 -20.01 1.77 1.29
CA GLN A 197 -19.50 3.00 0.68
C GLN A 197 -19.14 2.82 -0.80
N TYR A 198 -18.50 1.71 -1.14
CA TYR A 198 -18.03 1.52 -2.52
C TYR A 198 -19.01 0.83 -3.44
N TYR A 199 -19.92 0.02 -2.92
CA TYR A 199 -20.73 -0.89 -3.70
C TYR A 199 -22.23 -0.80 -3.40
N GLY A 200 -22.63 -0.04 -2.38
CA GLY A 200 -24.03 0.16 -2.02
C GLY A 200 -24.76 1.02 -3.06
N VAL A 201 -26.06 0.72 -3.28
CA VAL A 201 -26.98 1.53 -4.08
C VAL A 201 -28.30 1.60 -3.33
N ASN A 202 -28.63 2.74 -2.78
CA ASN A 202 -29.89 2.94 -2.06
C ASN A 202 -31.08 3.16 -3.02
N PRO A 203 -32.35 3.14 -2.57
CA PRO A 203 -33.51 3.28 -3.42
C PRO A 203 -33.55 4.61 -4.22
N THR A 204 -33.10 5.72 -3.63
CA THR A 204 -33.06 7.02 -4.30
C THR A 204 -32.02 7.01 -5.43
N GLU A 205 -30.87 6.44 -5.17
CA GLU A 205 -29.80 6.27 -6.16
C GLU A 205 -30.20 5.30 -7.28
N ALA A 206 -30.89 4.22 -6.93
CA ALA A 206 -31.43 3.29 -7.91
C ALA A 206 -32.41 3.98 -8.87
N ALA A 207 -33.32 4.80 -8.35
CA ALA A 207 -34.25 5.58 -9.15
C ALA A 207 -33.53 6.61 -10.04
N ALA A 208 -32.48 7.26 -9.53
CA ALA A 208 -31.73 8.29 -10.26
C ALA A 208 -30.76 7.70 -11.29
N SER A 209 -30.16 6.55 -11.02
CA SER A 209 -29.14 5.92 -11.86
C SER A 209 -29.67 4.85 -12.81
N GLY A 210 -30.85 4.28 -12.52
CA GLY A 210 -31.40 3.12 -13.23
C GLY A 210 -30.74 1.79 -12.86
N LEU A 211 -29.89 1.76 -11.81
CA LEU A 211 -29.33 0.54 -11.24
C LEU A 211 -30.32 -0.13 -10.28
N SER A 212 -30.20 -1.42 -10.10
CA SER A 212 -30.92 -2.13 -9.03
C SER A 212 -30.42 -1.71 -7.65
N THR A 213 -31.31 -1.65 -6.66
CA THR A 213 -30.91 -1.42 -5.27
C THR A 213 -29.98 -2.52 -4.79
N TYR A 214 -28.91 -2.14 -4.08
CA TYR A 214 -28.00 -3.10 -3.49
C TYR A 214 -27.56 -2.64 -2.09
N ARG A 215 -27.72 -3.51 -1.11
CA ARG A 215 -27.30 -3.28 0.26
C ARG A 215 -26.45 -4.45 0.74
N PRO A 216 -25.16 -4.25 0.97
CA PRO A 216 -24.31 -5.31 1.53
C PRO A 216 -24.81 -5.76 2.91
N ASP A 217 -24.94 -7.06 3.13
CA ASP A 217 -25.43 -7.63 4.39
C ASP A 217 -24.33 -7.71 5.44
N GLY A 218 -23.06 -7.84 5.02
CA GLY A 218 -21.93 -8.01 5.92
C GLY A 218 -20.58 -7.65 5.29
N GLY A 219 -19.51 -7.89 6.04
CA GLY A 219 -18.15 -7.94 5.55
C GLY A 219 -17.85 -9.28 4.89
N GLY A 220 -16.68 -9.39 4.24
CA GLY A 220 -16.27 -10.64 3.63
C GLY A 220 -15.11 -10.49 2.65
N LEU A 221 -14.90 -11.53 1.87
CA LEU A 221 -13.89 -11.56 0.82
C LEU A 221 -14.27 -10.55 -0.27
N LYS A 222 -13.39 -9.56 -0.50
CA LYS A 222 -13.54 -8.54 -1.55
C LYS A 222 -13.00 -9.01 -2.89
N SER A 223 -11.79 -9.61 -2.87
CA SER A 223 -11.15 -10.05 -4.10
C SER A 223 -10.14 -11.15 -3.85
N LEU A 224 -9.90 -11.94 -4.90
CA LEU A 224 -8.81 -12.88 -5.04
C LEU A 224 -8.05 -12.59 -6.33
N GLY A 225 -6.73 -12.73 -6.31
CA GLY A 225 -5.90 -12.40 -7.46
C GLY A 225 -4.53 -13.04 -7.45
N LEU A 226 -3.81 -12.74 -8.53
CA LEU A 226 -2.40 -13.09 -8.72
C LEU A 226 -1.66 -11.84 -9.21
N GLY A 227 -0.52 -11.56 -8.60
CA GLY A 227 0.37 -10.48 -9.03
C GLY A 227 1.74 -11.02 -9.41
N GLY A 228 2.42 -10.31 -10.31
CA GLY A 228 3.78 -10.61 -10.71
C GLY A 228 4.56 -9.34 -11.01
N GLN A 229 5.87 -9.41 -10.80
CA GLN A 229 6.78 -8.27 -10.98
C GLN A 229 8.11 -8.76 -11.52
N ILE A 230 8.68 -7.98 -12.42
CA ILE A 230 10.08 -8.06 -12.80
C ILE A 230 10.76 -6.75 -12.37
N THR A 231 11.88 -6.87 -11.69
CA THR A 231 12.69 -5.74 -11.24
C THR A 231 14.08 -5.87 -11.84
N TRP A 232 14.55 -4.79 -12.44
CA TRP A 232 15.88 -4.70 -13.01
C TRP A 232 16.67 -3.58 -12.30
N LYS A 233 17.79 -3.95 -11.69
CA LYS A 233 18.81 -3.03 -11.22
C LYS A 233 19.58 -2.49 -12.42
N THR A 234 19.09 -1.39 -13.01
CA THR A 234 19.69 -0.77 -14.22
C THR A 234 21.08 -0.25 -13.94
N THR A 235 21.29 0.27 -12.72
CA THR A 235 22.58 0.65 -12.15
C THR A 235 22.57 0.37 -10.65
N ASP A 236 23.67 0.60 -9.93
CA ASP A 236 23.74 0.46 -8.47
C ASP A 236 22.72 1.37 -7.74
N LYS A 237 22.26 2.43 -8.40
CA LYS A 237 21.35 3.43 -7.82
C LYS A 237 19.98 3.50 -8.50
N ILE A 238 19.85 2.98 -9.72
CA ILE A 238 18.61 3.03 -10.49
C ILE A 238 18.01 1.63 -10.57
N GLU A 239 16.75 1.54 -10.18
CA GLU A 239 15.94 0.33 -10.24
C GLU A 239 14.69 0.61 -11.05
N THR A 240 14.43 -0.23 -12.06
CA THR A 240 13.21 -0.19 -12.87
C THR A 240 12.41 -1.46 -12.64
N SER A 241 11.08 -1.36 -12.62
CA SER A 241 10.21 -2.51 -12.42
C SER A 241 9.01 -2.45 -13.34
N ALA A 242 8.58 -3.62 -13.79
CA ALA A 242 7.30 -3.84 -14.44
C ALA A 242 6.45 -4.76 -13.57
N TYR A 243 5.17 -4.49 -13.51
CA TYR A 243 4.23 -5.17 -12.65
C TYR A 243 2.93 -5.43 -13.39
N ALA A 244 2.35 -6.60 -13.14
CA ALA A 244 1.01 -6.98 -13.58
C ALA A 244 0.26 -7.69 -12.46
N GLU A 245 -1.01 -7.36 -12.31
CA GLU A 245 -1.92 -8.06 -11.41
C GLU A 245 -3.26 -8.30 -12.09
N TYR A 246 -3.79 -9.49 -11.88
CA TYR A 246 -5.17 -9.81 -12.16
C TYR A 246 -5.86 -10.16 -10.85
N SER A 247 -7.05 -9.58 -10.63
CA SER A 247 -7.89 -9.91 -9.49
C SER A 247 -9.35 -10.03 -9.92
N ARG A 248 -10.09 -10.85 -9.20
CA ARG A 248 -11.53 -10.99 -9.36
C ARG A 248 -12.22 -10.56 -8.08
N LEU A 249 -13.17 -9.65 -8.23
CA LEU A 249 -14.05 -9.24 -7.15
C LEU A 249 -14.94 -10.42 -6.75
N MET A 250 -15.17 -10.55 -5.45
CA MET A 250 -15.88 -11.67 -4.84
C MET A 250 -16.94 -11.14 -3.87
N GLY A 251 -17.82 -12.04 -3.44
CA GLY A 251 -18.81 -11.76 -2.40
C GLY A 251 -19.54 -10.43 -2.58
N PRO A 252 -19.66 -9.61 -1.53
CA PRO A 252 -20.44 -8.36 -1.60
C PRO A 252 -20.00 -7.38 -2.69
N ALA A 253 -18.72 -7.39 -3.08
CA ALA A 253 -18.26 -6.55 -4.19
C ALA A 253 -18.80 -7.04 -5.54
N ALA A 254 -18.67 -8.34 -5.82
CA ALA A 254 -19.15 -8.94 -7.06
C ALA A 254 -20.66 -8.91 -7.19
N ASP A 255 -21.39 -8.95 -6.05
CA ASP A 255 -22.85 -8.97 -6.01
C ASP A 255 -23.49 -7.60 -6.22
N SER A 256 -22.71 -6.53 -6.12
CA SER A 256 -23.19 -5.17 -6.33
C SER A 256 -23.78 -4.95 -7.73
N SER A 257 -24.89 -4.22 -7.80
CA SER A 257 -25.48 -3.76 -9.07
C SER A 257 -24.52 -2.88 -9.88
N ILE A 258 -23.66 -2.10 -9.21
CA ILE A 258 -22.61 -1.32 -9.86
C ILE A 258 -21.71 -2.22 -10.70
N VAL A 259 -21.30 -3.37 -10.14
CA VAL A 259 -20.40 -4.32 -10.81
C VAL A 259 -21.13 -5.18 -11.83
N LYS A 260 -22.31 -5.71 -11.47
CA LYS A 260 -23.08 -6.62 -12.33
C LYS A 260 -23.67 -5.93 -13.57
N GLU A 261 -24.18 -4.72 -13.41
CA GLU A 261 -24.95 -4.06 -14.46
C GLU A 261 -24.12 -3.09 -15.29
N ARG A 262 -23.10 -2.45 -14.69
CA ARG A 262 -22.27 -1.44 -15.38
C ARG A 262 -20.78 -1.70 -15.35
N GLY A 263 -20.32 -2.62 -14.55
CA GLY A 263 -18.92 -2.89 -14.31
C GLY A 263 -18.43 -4.26 -14.78
N SER A 264 -17.37 -4.69 -14.11
CA SER A 264 -16.75 -6.01 -14.27
C SER A 264 -16.21 -6.50 -12.94
N ALA A 265 -16.44 -7.76 -12.62
CA ALA A 265 -15.77 -8.39 -11.48
C ALA A 265 -14.29 -8.69 -11.79
N ASN A 266 -13.90 -8.79 -13.06
CA ASN A 266 -12.52 -9.04 -13.47
C ASN A 266 -11.77 -7.72 -13.56
N GLN A 267 -10.66 -7.62 -12.83
CA GLN A 267 -9.85 -6.42 -12.73
C GLN A 267 -8.41 -6.75 -13.09
N ALA A 268 -7.75 -5.90 -13.86
CA ALA A 268 -6.34 -6.03 -14.17
C ALA A 268 -5.63 -4.71 -13.88
N THR A 269 -4.38 -4.77 -13.46
CA THR A 269 -3.52 -3.60 -13.27
C THR A 269 -2.16 -3.89 -13.88
N PHE A 270 -1.64 -2.94 -14.64
CA PHE A 270 -0.30 -2.99 -15.22
C PHE A 270 0.43 -1.72 -14.87
N GLY A 271 1.68 -1.82 -14.43
CA GLY A 271 2.46 -0.66 -14.04
C GLY A 271 3.93 -0.78 -14.38
N LEU A 272 4.55 0.37 -14.56
CA LEU A 272 5.98 0.55 -14.70
C LEU A 272 6.46 1.54 -13.63
N GLN A 273 7.64 1.32 -13.08
CA GLN A 273 8.25 2.16 -12.07
C GLN A 273 9.72 2.35 -12.37
N ALA A 274 10.22 3.55 -12.07
CA ALA A 274 11.66 3.82 -11.99
C ALA A 274 11.95 4.58 -10.69
N THR A 275 13.00 4.15 -9.98
CA THR A 275 13.44 4.78 -8.72
C THR A 275 14.94 5.01 -8.75
N TYR A 276 15.36 6.08 -8.08
CA TYR A 276 16.75 6.40 -7.78
C TYR A 276 16.98 6.32 -6.28
N ARG A 277 18.07 5.68 -5.86
CA ARG A 277 18.46 5.53 -4.46
C ARG A 277 19.56 6.51 -4.11
N PHE A 278 19.31 7.26 -3.03
CA PHE A 278 20.29 8.11 -2.35
C PHE A 278 20.68 7.42 -1.04
N ASP A 279 21.96 7.25 -0.79
CA ASP A 279 22.49 6.75 0.47
C ASP A 279 23.16 7.90 1.22
N PHE A 280 22.90 8.01 2.53
CA PHE A 280 23.43 9.08 3.38
C PHE A 280 23.53 8.58 4.83
N ALA A 281 24.41 9.22 5.60
CA ALA A 281 24.57 8.96 7.04
C ALA A 281 24.00 10.14 7.85
N LEU A 282 23.33 9.81 8.98
CA LEU A 282 22.81 10.76 9.96
C LEU A 282 23.45 10.54 11.33
#